data_01925a65fdef7ca39e099a73091916a5
#
_entry.id   01925a65fdef7ca39e099a73091916a5
#
_cell.length_a   1.000
_cell.length_b   1.000
_cell.length_c   1.000
_cell.angle_alpha   90.00
_cell.angle_beta   90.00
_cell.angle_gamma   90.00
#
_symmetry.space_group_name_H-M   'P 1'
#
loop_
_entity.id
_entity.type
_entity.pdbx_description
1 polymer ?
#
loop_
_entity_poly.entity_id
_entity_poly.type
_entity_poly.pdbx_seq_one_letter_code
_entity_poly.pdbx_strand_id
1 'polypeptide(L)'
;MAGRLERMNPTGGTNSDYVNPYDGTTKKTKGGAVWTGKMALSENALLEPLKRKKPTMYFVNSMGDLFHENAPDEWIDQVFSVMAKCQQHTFQVLTKRSKRMLEYITSCQHGADDIGGVWPLPNVWLGVSCEDQTRWNERWPDLARTPAAIRFVSAEPLLGQIDMVGSGKLDWVIAGGESGPGARPMQPEWARDIRDQCKIANVNFFMKQMSGVRKASMPPIPDDLMIREMPAINGDKK
;
A
#
# COMPACT_ATOMS: atom_id res chain seq x y z
N MET A 1 17.04 -0.21 3.19
CA MET A 1 16.09 -1.30 2.87
C MET A 1 16.52 -2.11 1.66
N ALA A 2 16.84 -1.49 0.54
CA ALA A 2 17.23 -2.17 -0.71
C ALA A 2 18.31 -3.26 -0.51
N GLY A 3 19.42 -2.98 0.16
CA GLY A 3 20.50 -3.97 0.38
C GLY A 3 20.18 -5.09 1.39
N ARG A 4 19.00 -5.07 2.05
CA ARG A 4 18.56 -6.14 2.94
C ARG A 4 17.86 -7.26 2.16
N LEU A 5 17.20 -6.93 1.07
CA LEU A 5 16.48 -7.89 0.23
C LEU A 5 17.44 -8.83 -0.51
N GLU A 6 18.55 -8.30 -1.04
CA GLU A 6 19.58 -9.14 -1.69
C GLU A 6 20.26 -10.12 -0.72
N ARG A 7 20.25 -9.79 0.59
CA ARG A 7 20.82 -10.63 1.67
C ARG A 7 19.83 -11.57 2.32
N MET A 8 18.54 -11.44 2.02
CA MET A 8 17.53 -12.42 2.46
C MET A 8 17.58 -13.65 1.56
N ASN A 9 18.71 -14.37 1.66
CA ASN A 9 18.77 -15.73 1.17
C ASN A 9 17.90 -16.58 2.11
N PRO A 10 16.81 -17.21 1.68
CA PRO A 10 16.10 -18.14 2.54
C PRO A 10 17.00 -19.33 2.77
N THR A 11 17.53 -19.38 3.99
CA THR A 11 18.02 -20.57 4.71
C THR A 11 18.63 -21.70 3.87
N GLY A 12 19.95 -21.83 3.90
CA GLY A 12 20.69 -23.09 4.04
C GLY A 12 20.26 -24.36 3.29
N GLY A 13 19.58 -24.26 2.18
CA GLY A 13 19.30 -25.37 1.27
C GLY A 13 20.18 -25.21 0.04
N THR A 14 21.03 -26.18 -0.23
CA THR A 14 21.87 -26.32 -1.43
C THR A 14 21.02 -26.66 -2.68
N ASN A 15 19.97 -25.92 -2.96
CA ASN A 15 19.24 -26.05 -4.20
C ASN A 15 19.82 -25.05 -5.20
N SER A 16 20.60 -25.54 -6.15
CA SER A 16 21.30 -24.78 -7.20
C SER A 16 20.37 -24.01 -8.14
N ASP A 17 19.07 -24.21 -8.04
CA ASP A 17 18.05 -23.66 -8.95
C ASP A 17 17.26 -22.48 -8.37
N TYR A 18 17.59 -22.01 -7.15
CA TYR A 18 16.92 -20.85 -6.58
C TYR A 18 17.47 -19.55 -7.20
N VAL A 19 16.70 -18.99 -8.12
CA VAL A 19 16.96 -17.64 -8.63
C VAL A 19 16.33 -16.64 -7.64
N ASN A 20 17.17 -15.83 -7.01
CA ASN A 20 16.68 -14.74 -6.16
C ASN A 20 15.92 -13.71 -7.02
N PRO A 21 14.61 -13.54 -6.86
CA PRO A 21 13.84 -12.62 -7.71
C PRO A 21 14.27 -11.15 -7.56
N TYR A 22 15.01 -10.81 -6.50
CA TYR A 22 15.53 -9.47 -6.24
C TYR A 22 16.93 -9.25 -6.81
N ASP A 23 17.52 -10.24 -7.49
CA ASP A 23 18.86 -10.11 -8.05
C ASP A 23 18.91 -9.02 -9.12
N GLY A 24 19.88 -8.11 -8.96
CA GLY A 24 20.06 -6.94 -9.82
C GLY A 24 19.01 -5.82 -9.63
N THR A 25 18.07 -5.93 -8.67
CA THR A 25 17.13 -4.83 -8.36
C THR A 25 17.80 -3.71 -7.57
N THR A 26 18.94 -3.97 -6.95
CA THR A 26 19.75 -2.97 -6.27
C THR A 26 21.19 -2.95 -6.75
N LYS A 27 21.85 -1.78 -6.60
CA LYS A 27 23.30 -1.62 -6.80
C LYS A 27 23.92 -0.94 -5.60
N LYS A 28 25.12 -1.34 -5.22
CA LYS A 28 25.90 -0.70 -4.17
C LYS A 28 26.48 0.63 -4.66
N THR A 29 26.34 1.67 -3.85
CA THR A 29 27.00 2.98 -4.06
C THR A 29 27.76 3.38 -2.80
N LYS A 30 28.56 4.46 -2.87
CA LYS A 30 29.25 5.02 -1.68
C LYS A 30 28.27 5.43 -0.58
N GLY A 31 27.03 5.83 -0.93
CA GLY A 31 25.96 6.20 0.00
C GLY A 31 25.06 5.03 0.45
N GLY A 32 25.34 3.79 0.04
CA GLY A 32 24.53 2.61 0.36
C GLY A 32 23.95 1.95 -0.90
N ALA A 33 23.03 1.00 -0.68
CA ALA A 33 22.35 0.33 -1.78
C ALA A 33 21.21 1.22 -2.31
N VAL A 34 21.16 1.39 -3.63
CA VAL A 34 20.11 2.12 -4.36
C VAL A 34 19.39 1.21 -5.33
N TRP A 35 18.13 1.50 -5.60
CA TRP A 35 17.33 0.76 -6.58
C TRP A 35 17.86 1.00 -7.99
N THR A 36 17.87 -0.05 -8.84
CA THR A 36 18.28 0.02 -10.23
C THR A 36 17.16 0.38 -11.19
N GLY A 37 15.92 0.30 -10.74
CA GLY A 37 14.73 0.40 -11.59
C GLY A 37 14.33 -0.93 -12.24
N LYS A 38 15.11 -2.01 -12.05
CA LYS A 38 14.72 -3.34 -12.51
C LYS A 38 13.51 -3.82 -11.69
N MET A 39 12.51 -4.30 -12.41
CA MET A 39 11.33 -4.94 -11.82
C MET A 39 11.45 -6.46 -11.94
N ALA A 40 10.90 -7.17 -10.98
CA ALA A 40 10.83 -8.62 -11.00
C ALA A 40 9.53 -9.09 -10.34
N LEU A 41 8.87 -10.07 -10.94
CA LEU A 41 7.73 -10.76 -10.36
C LEU A 41 8.24 -12.00 -9.62
N SER A 42 7.89 -12.10 -8.34
CA SER A 42 8.19 -13.30 -7.54
C SER A 42 7.01 -14.26 -7.57
N GLU A 43 7.10 -15.34 -8.34
CA GLU A 43 6.05 -16.36 -8.42
C GLU A 43 5.69 -16.95 -7.05
N ASN A 44 6.69 -17.19 -6.21
CA ASN A 44 6.45 -17.73 -4.86
C ASN A 44 5.62 -16.77 -3.99
N ALA A 45 5.90 -15.46 -4.07
CA ALA A 45 5.12 -14.46 -3.35
C ALA A 45 3.73 -14.28 -3.97
N LEU A 46 3.62 -14.36 -5.29
CA LEU A 46 2.36 -14.28 -6.02
C LEU A 46 1.41 -15.43 -5.62
N LEU A 47 1.94 -16.65 -5.53
CA LEU A 47 1.13 -17.86 -5.28
C LEU A 47 0.94 -18.17 -3.78
N GLU A 48 1.59 -17.44 -2.87
CA GLU A 48 1.48 -17.65 -1.43
C GLU A 48 0.03 -17.55 -0.90
N PRO A 49 -0.79 -16.56 -1.31
CA PRO A 49 -2.18 -16.47 -0.86
C PRO A 49 -3.04 -17.68 -1.20
N LEU A 50 -2.79 -18.34 -2.33
CA LEU A 50 -3.52 -19.56 -2.74
C LEU A 50 -3.26 -20.74 -1.80
N LYS A 51 -2.09 -20.78 -1.16
CA LYS A 51 -1.69 -21.86 -0.24
C LYS A 51 -2.25 -21.66 1.18
N ARG A 52 -2.58 -20.42 1.54
CA ARG A 52 -3.01 -20.07 2.90
C ARG A 52 -4.53 -20.19 3.05
N LYS A 53 -4.97 -21.06 3.95
CA LYS A 53 -6.40 -21.25 4.25
C LYS A 53 -6.96 -20.24 5.25
N LYS A 54 -6.13 -19.82 6.23
CA LYS A 54 -6.56 -18.89 7.28
C LYS A 54 -6.73 -17.49 6.70
N PRO A 55 -7.88 -16.82 6.90
CA PRO A 55 -8.08 -15.43 6.51
C PRO A 55 -6.91 -14.54 6.93
N THR A 56 -6.38 -13.78 6.00
CA THR A 56 -5.18 -12.97 6.20
C THR A 56 -5.32 -11.66 5.44
N MET A 57 -4.82 -10.58 6.04
CA MET A 57 -4.69 -9.30 5.36
C MET A 57 -3.29 -9.19 4.78
N TYR A 58 -3.22 -8.99 3.47
CA TYR A 58 -1.97 -8.80 2.73
C TYR A 58 -1.80 -7.34 2.35
N PHE A 59 -0.61 -6.81 2.60
CA PHE A 59 -0.18 -5.55 2.01
C PHE A 59 0.63 -5.87 0.74
N VAL A 60 0.01 -5.61 -0.41
CA VAL A 60 0.55 -5.99 -1.71
C VAL A 60 1.72 -5.09 -2.09
N ASN A 61 2.82 -5.70 -2.53
CA ASN A 61 4.03 -4.99 -2.99
C ASN A 61 4.61 -3.99 -1.98
N SER A 62 4.77 -4.40 -0.71
CA SER A 62 5.34 -3.54 0.35
C SER A 62 6.71 -2.94 0.03
N MET A 63 7.44 -3.51 -0.93
CA MET A 63 8.79 -3.11 -1.36
C MET A 63 8.84 -2.56 -2.80
N GLY A 64 7.69 -2.47 -3.46
CA GLY A 64 7.55 -1.99 -4.83
C GLY A 64 6.25 -1.21 -5.00
N ASP A 65 5.87 -0.98 -6.25
CA ASP A 65 4.60 -0.37 -6.63
C ASP A 65 4.01 -1.19 -7.77
N LEU A 66 2.83 -1.76 -7.56
CA LEU A 66 2.16 -2.63 -8.54
C LEU A 66 1.89 -1.90 -9.86
N PHE A 67 1.62 -0.59 -9.78
CA PHE A 67 1.34 0.27 -10.93
C PHE A 67 2.57 1.06 -11.39
N HIS A 68 3.80 0.56 -11.10
CA HIS A 68 5.01 1.18 -11.62
C HIS A 68 5.04 1.16 -13.15
N GLU A 69 5.58 2.19 -13.80
CA GLU A 69 5.56 2.37 -15.25
C GLU A 69 6.21 1.20 -16.01
N ASN A 70 7.19 0.55 -15.39
CA ASN A 70 7.90 -0.59 -15.97
C ASN A 70 7.29 -1.95 -15.58
N ALA A 71 6.20 -2.00 -14.82
CA ALA A 71 5.49 -3.25 -14.54
C ALA A 71 4.59 -3.57 -15.76
N PRO A 72 4.76 -4.72 -16.44
CA PRO A 72 3.85 -5.13 -17.50
C PRO A 72 2.43 -5.32 -16.96
N ASP A 73 1.42 -5.01 -17.76
CA ASP A 73 0.02 -5.17 -17.37
C ASP A 73 -0.31 -6.63 -17.08
N GLU A 74 0.33 -7.58 -17.78
CA GLU A 74 0.19 -9.02 -17.54
C GLU A 74 0.59 -9.43 -16.11
N TRP A 75 1.52 -8.71 -15.46
CA TRP A 75 1.85 -8.96 -14.06
C TRP A 75 0.76 -8.46 -13.12
N ILE A 76 0.15 -7.32 -13.47
CA ILE A 76 -0.97 -6.77 -12.72
C ILE A 76 -2.17 -7.73 -12.83
N ASP A 77 -2.46 -8.24 -14.04
CA ASP A 77 -3.51 -9.23 -14.30
C ASP A 77 -3.34 -10.49 -13.44
N GLN A 78 -2.11 -11.03 -13.37
CA GLN A 78 -1.80 -12.19 -12.55
C GLN A 78 -2.06 -11.92 -11.06
N VAL A 79 -1.65 -10.74 -10.55
CA VAL A 79 -1.88 -10.36 -9.15
C VAL A 79 -3.38 -10.24 -8.86
N PHE A 80 -4.14 -9.55 -9.70
CA PHE A 80 -5.59 -9.41 -9.53
C PHE A 80 -6.32 -10.76 -9.66
N SER A 81 -5.88 -11.62 -10.58
CA SER A 81 -6.42 -12.99 -10.72
C SER A 81 -6.23 -13.82 -9.45
N VAL A 82 -5.06 -13.73 -8.80
CA VAL A 82 -4.85 -14.40 -7.51
C VAL A 82 -5.73 -13.80 -6.42
N MET A 83 -5.84 -12.47 -6.34
CA MET A 83 -6.70 -11.80 -5.36
C MET A 83 -8.17 -12.17 -5.54
N ALA A 84 -8.66 -12.28 -6.78
CA ALA A 84 -10.01 -12.71 -7.10
C ALA A 84 -10.29 -14.15 -6.66
N LYS A 85 -9.32 -15.05 -6.78
CA LYS A 85 -9.43 -16.46 -6.34
C LYS A 85 -9.35 -16.64 -4.83
N CYS A 86 -8.85 -15.65 -4.09
CA CYS A 86 -8.59 -15.72 -2.64
C CYS A 86 -9.55 -14.84 -1.84
N GLN A 87 -10.87 -15.02 -2.03
CA GLN A 87 -11.92 -14.22 -1.38
C GLN A 87 -11.88 -14.25 0.17
N GLN A 88 -11.25 -15.27 0.77
CA GLN A 88 -11.05 -15.37 2.21
C GLN A 88 -9.99 -14.39 2.74
N HIS A 89 -9.18 -13.79 1.88
CA HIS A 89 -8.14 -12.83 2.24
C HIS A 89 -8.54 -11.40 1.89
N THR A 90 -7.95 -10.42 2.58
CA THR A 90 -8.06 -9.01 2.24
C THR A 90 -6.75 -8.52 1.67
N PHE A 91 -6.78 -7.78 0.57
CA PHE A 91 -5.59 -7.27 -0.10
C PHE A 91 -5.60 -5.74 -0.12
N GLN A 92 -4.58 -5.14 0.47
CA GLN A 92 -4.36 -3.70 0.45
C GLN A 92 -3.32 -3.37 -0.62
N VAL A 93 -3.75 -2.71 -1.69
CA VAL A 93 -2.89 -2.26 -2.79
C VAL A 93 -2.66 -0.77 -2.66
N LEU A 94 -1.42 -0.37 -2.45
CA LEU A 94 -1.02 1.03 -2.31
C LEU A 94 -0.11 1.44 -3.46
N THR A 95 -0.38 2.60 -4.06
CA THR A 95 0.43 3.14 -5.16
C THR A 95 0.67 4.64 -5.03
N LYS A 96 1.72 5.11 -5.68
CA LYS A 96 1.95 6.54 -5.98
C LYS A 96 1.58 6.91 -7.42
N ARG A 97 1.14 5.94 -8.21
CA ARG A 97 0.76 6.05 -9.62
C ARG A 97 -0.75 6.00 -9.77
N SER A 98 -1.44 6.95 -9.15
CA SER A 98 -2.90 7.02 -9.10
C SER A 98 -3.55 7.01 -10.48
N LYS A 99 -2.97 7.77 -11.41
CA LYS A 99 -3.46 7.84 -12.79
C LYS A 99 -3.40 6.48 -13.49
N ARG A 100 -2.25 5.77 -13.43
CA ARG A 100 -2.11 4.46 -14.03
C ARG A 100 -3.05 3.43 -13.39
N MET A 101 -3.21 3.49 -12.07
CA MET A 101 -4.20 2.65 -11.37
C MET A 101 -5.61 2.89 -11.89
N LEU A 102 -6.03 4.16 -12.01
CA LEU A 102 -7.35 4.51 -12.54
C LEU A 102 -7.52 4.00 -13.97
N GLU A 103 -6.56 4.25 -14.86
CA GLU A 103 -6.59 3.83 -16.26
C GLU A 103 -6.70 2.30 -16.37
N TYR A 104 -5.83 1.56 -15.67
CA TYR A 104 -5.85 0.10 -15.65
C TYR A 104 -7.19 -0.44 -15.13
N ILE A 105 -7.63 -0.01 -13.95
CA ILE A 105 -8.86 -0.50 -13.33
C ILE A 105 -10.10 -0.20 -14.19
N THR A 106 -10.12 0.95 -14.86
CA THR A 106 -11.25 1.34 -15.72
C THR A 106 -11.25 0.55 -17.03
N SER A 107 -10.08 0.23 -17.59
CA SER A 107 -9.98 -0.63 -18.78
C SER A 107 -10.40 -2.07 -18.48
N CYS A 108 -10.04 -2.63 -17.32
CA CYS A 108 -10.42 -3.99 -16.91
C CYS A 108 -11.94 -4.18 -16.71
N GLN A 109 -12.71 -3.11 -16.48
CA GLN A 109 -14.18 -3.21 -16.36
C GLN A 109 -14.86 -3.74 -17.64
N HIS A 110 -14.20 -3.61 -18.79
CA HIS A 110 -14.70 -4.10 -20.08
C HIS A 110 -14.32 -5.56 -20.35
N GLY A 111 -13.38 -6.13 -19.55
CA GLY A 111 -12.91 -7.52 -19.61
C GLY A 111 -13.19 -8.30 -18.33
N ALA A 112 -14.34 -8.07 -17.67
CA ALA A 112 -14.71 -8.67 -16.39
C ALA A 112 -14.65 -10.22 -16.39
N ASP A 113 -14.70 -10.86 -17.56
CA ASP A 113 -14.61 -12.32 -17.69
C ASP A 113 -13.23 -12.88 -17.31
N ASP A 114 -12.15 -12.10 -17.48
CA ASP A 114 -10.78 -12.56 -17.21
C ASP A 114 -10.40 -12.48 -15.72
N ILE A 115 -11.11 -11.65 -14.94
CA ILE A 115 -10.81 -11.42 -13.49
C ILE A 115 -11.87 -12.07 -12.57
N GLY A 116 -12.79 -12.89 -13.10
CA GLY A 116 -13.80 -13.59 -12.29
C GLY A 116 -15.14 -12.85 -12.14
N GLY A 117 -15.49 -11.95 -13.05
CA GLY A 117 -16.86 -11.51 -13.30
C GLY A 117 -17.47 -10.47 -12.37
N VAL A 118 -16.83 -10.09 -11.25
CA VAL A 118 -17.38 -9.10 -10.29
C VAL A 118 -16.35 -8.02 -10.01
N TRP A 119 -16.63 -6.80 -10.47
CA TRP A 119 -15.80 -5.63 -10.13
C TRP A 119 -16.65 -4.53 -9.46
N PRO A 120 -16.17 -3.85 -8.44
CA PRO A 120 -14.88 -4.03 -7.76
C PRO A 120 -14.82 -5.31 -6.91
N LEU A 121 -13.64 -5.95 -6.86
CA LEU A 121 -13.41 -7.12 -6.01
C LEU A 121 -13.62 -6.74 -4.54
N PRO A 122 -14.53 -7.41 -3.80
CA PRO A 122 -14.93 -6.99 -2.45
C PRO A 122 -13.80 -7.11 -1.42
N ASN A 123 -12.81 -7.94 -1.70
CA ASN A 123 -11.67 -8.22 -0.84
C ASN A 123 -10.41 -7.42 -1.23
N VAL A 124 -10.50 -6.52 -2.21
CA VAL A 124 -9.37 -5.67 -2.65
C VAL A 124 -9.62 -4.22 -2.30
N TRP A 125 -8.73 -3.66 -1.50
CA TRP A 125 -8.72 -2.28 -1.07
C TRP A 125 -7.68 -1.51 -1.88
N LEU A 126 -8.06 -0.41 -2.50
CA LEU A 126 -7.18 0.41 -3.32
C LEU A 126 -6.85 1.70 -2.59
N GLY A 127 -5.58 2.06 -2.61
CA GLY A 127 -5.12 3.26 -1.93
C GLY A 127 -3.99 3.99 -2.63
N VAL A 128 -3.81 5.24 -2.25
CA VAL A 128 -2.71 6.09 -2.70
C VAL A 128 -1.94 6.66 -1.51
N SER A 129 -0.61 6.85 -1.70
CA SER A 129 0.18 7.61 -0.73
C SER A 129 -0.03 9.10 -0.97
N CYS A 130 -0.26 9.88 0.10
CA CYS A 130 -0.35 11.33 0.06
C CYS A 130 0.46 11.92 1.21
N GLU A 131 1.68 12.32 0.95
CA GLU A 131 2.62 12.78 1.96
C GLU A 131 2.36 14.22 2.42
N ASP A 132 1.70 15.00 1.58
CA ASP A 132 1.39 16.42 1.75
C ASP A 132 0.18 16.83 0.87
N GLN A 133 -0.23 18.11 0.96
CA GLN A 133 -1.35 18.66 0.18
C GLN A 133 -1.16 18.57 -1.33
N THR A 134 0.08 18.75 -1.81
CA THR A 134 0.38 18.64 -3.25
C THR A 134 0.08 17.24 -3.76
N ARG A 135 0.50 16.21 -3.00
CA ARG A 135 0.27 14.80 -3.35
C ARG A 135 -1.19 14.40 -3.17
N TRP A 136 -1.89 14.98 -2.20
CA TRP A 136 -3.34 14.84 -2.09
C TRP A 136 -4.05 15.37 -3.33
N ASN A 137 -3.78 16.60 -3.72
CA ASN A 137 -4.42 17.23 -4.89
C ASN A 137 -4.12 16.50 -6.20
N GLU A 138 -2.94 15.88 -6.31
CA GLU A 138 -2.52 15.10 -7.48
C GLU A 138 -3.20 13.72 -7.54
N ARG A 139 -3.31 13.01 -6.39
CA ARG A 139 -3.61 11.57 -6.40
C ARG A 139 -5.02 11.23 -5.92
N TRP A 140 -5.58 12.00 -5.00
CA TRP A 140 -6.93 11.76 -4.50
C TRP A 140 -8.01 11.79 -5.60
N PRO A 141 -8.01 12.76 -6.54
CA PRO A 141 -9.02 12.80 -7.60
C PRO A 141 -9.05 11.54 -8.48
N ASP A 142 -7.90 10.92 -8.71
CA ASP A 142 -7.82 9.65 -9.44
C ASP A 142 -8.39 8.50 -8.60
N LEU A 143 -8.00 8.38 -7.34
CA LEU A 143 -8.52 7.36 -6.44
C LEU A 143 -10.04 7.49 -6.25
N ALA A 144 -10.56 8.71 -6.11
CA ALA A 144 -12.00 8.96 -5.95
C ALA A 144 -12.83 8.46 -7.15
N ARG A 145 -12.23 8.47 -8.36
CA ARG A 145 -12.83 7.96 -9.60
C ARG A 145 -12.59 6.46 -9.82
N THR A 146 -11.57 5.90 -9.18
CA THR A 146 -11.23 4.48 -9.32
C THR A 146 -12.32 3.63 -8.64
N PRO A 147 -12.96 2.70 -9.35
CA PRO A 147 -13.87 1.75 -8.74
C PRO A 147 -13.13 0.84 -7.75
N ALA A 148 -13.51 0.90 -6.48
CA ALA A 148 -12.91 0.10 -5.41
C ALA A 148 -13.95 -0.25 -4.35
N ALA A 149 -13.81 -1.40 -3.70
CA ALA A 149 -14.65 -1.79 -2.57
C ALA A 149 -14.36 -0.92 -1.34
N ILE A 150 -13.08 -0.65 -1.08
CA ILE A 150 -12.57 0.27 -0.06
C ILE A 150 -11.51 1.16 -0.69
N ARG A 151 -11.61 2.47 -0.46
CA ARG A 151 -10.60 3.46 -0.84
C ARG A 151 -9.88 3.95 0.38
N PHE A 152 -8.54 3.92 0.35
CA PHE A 152 -7.76 4.42 1.47
C PHE A 152 -6.63 5.36 1.04
N VAL A 153 -6.28 6.26 1.93
CA VAL A 153 -5.11 7.12 1.76
C VAL A 153 -4.09 6.78 2.83
N SER A 154 -2.85 6.58 2.42
CA SER A 154 -1.70 6.49 3.31
C SER A 154 -0.97 7.84 3.32
N ALA A 155 -1.23 8.65 4.34
CA ALA A 155 -0.47 9.86 4.63
C ALA A 155 0.83 9.51 5.35
N GLU A 156 1.70 8.78 4.65
CA GLU A 156 2.99 8.27 5.15
C GLU A 156 4.09 8.37 4.09
N PRO A 157 5.20 9.07 4.44
CA PRO A 157 5.36 9.88 5.64
C PRO A 157 4.52 11.15 5.57
N LEU A 158 3.86 11.52 6.68
CA LEU A 158 3.12 12.77 6.77
C LEU A 158 4.11 13.93 6.93
N LEU A 159 4.18 14.80 5.92
CA LEU A 159 5.20 15.86 5.79
C LEU A 159 4.63 17.27 5.84
N GLY A 160 3.33 17.39 5.93
CA GLY A 160 2.62 18.66 5.99
C GLY A 160 1.15 18.48 6.29
N GLN A 161 0.46 19.59 6.50
CA GLN A 161 -0.98 19.60 6.67
C GLN A 161 -1.68 19.16 5.38
N ILE A 162 -2.79 18.44 5.50
CA ILE A 162 -3.62 17.97 4.41
C ILE A 162 -5.06 18.38 4.68
N ASP A 163 -5.62 19.18 3.79
CA ASP A 163 -7.05 19.47 3.75
C ASP A 163 -7.73 18.44 2.83
N MET A 164 -8.63 17.64 3.40
CA MET A 164 -9.29 16.52 2.75
C MET A 164 -10.58 16.93 2.03
N VAL A 165 -10.64 18.13 1.46
CA VAL A 165 -11.82 18.59 0.70
C VAL A 165 -12.16 17.60 -0.41
N GLY A 166 -13.45 17.25 -0.51
CA GLY A 166 -13.94 16.31 -1.52
C GLY A 166 -13.75 14.83 -1.21
N SER A 167 -13.45 14.48 0.06
CA SER A 167 -13.19 13.09 0.51
C SER A 167 -14.42 12.17 0.59
N GLY A 168 -15.58 12.55 0.08
CA GLY A 168 -16.86 11.85 0.26
C GLY A 168 -16.96 10.37 -0.19
N LYS A 169 -15.90 9.83 -0.79
CA LYS A 169 -15.79 8.40 -1.16
C LYS A 169 -14.62 7.71 -0.46
N LEU A 170 -13.98 8.36 0.50
CA LEU A 170 -12.86 7.83 1.25
C LEU A 170 -13.38 6.98 2.40
N ASP A 171 -12.79 5.80 2.60
CA ASP A 171 -13.20 4.87 3.64
C ASP A 171 -12.20 4.83 4.81
N TRP A 172 -10.91 5.13 4.53
CA TRP A 172 -9.86 4.98 5.52
C TRP A 172 -8.65 5.88 5.27
N VAL A 173 -8.11 6.46 6.34
CA VAL A 173 -6.83 7.18 6.32
C VAL A 173 -5.86 6.59 7.31
N ILE A 174 -4.66 6.28 6.83
CA ILE A 174 -3.52 5.90 7.64
C ILE A 174 -2.58 7.09 7.72
N ALA A 175 -2.32 7.60 8.92
CA ALA A 175 -1.36 8.67 9.16
C ALA A 175 -0.13 8.13 9.87
N GLY A 176 1.06 8.59 9.48
CA GLY A 176 2.28 8.16 10.14
C GLY A 176 3.52 8.94 9.73
N GLY A 177 4.46 9.01 10.66
CA GLY A 177 5.76 9.64 10.46
C GLY A 177 6.75 8.76 9.71
N GLU A 178 7.77 9.39 9.16
CA GLU A 178 8.86 8.73 8.44
C GLU A 178 9.72 7.87 9.36
N SER A 179 10.14 6.71 8.87
CA SER A 179 11.05 5.81 9.58
C SER A 179 12.35 5.59 8.81
N GLY A 180 13.45 5.49 9.55
CA GLY A 180 14.77 5.21 8.98
C GLY A 180 15.77 6.36 9.09
N PRO A 181 17.03 6.16 8.64
CA PRO A 181 18.05 7.20 8.67
C PRO A 181 17.59 8.44 7.90
N GLY A 182 17.72 9.61 8.52
CA GLY A 182 17.28 10.87 7.93
C GLY A 182 15.78 11.13 7.97
N ALA A 183 15.03 10.38 8.80
CA ALA A 183 13.58 10.56 8.95
C ALA A 183 13.24 12.02 9.29
N ARG A 184 12.38 12.61 8.46
CA ARG A 184 11.87 13.98 8.63
C ARG A 184 10.84 13.99 9.76
N PRO A 185 10.86 15.02 10.63
CA PRO A 185 9.90 15.10 11.73
C PRO A 185 8.48 15.31 11.22
N MET A 186 7.52 14.62 11.82
CA MET A 186 6.09 14.85 11.65
C MET A 186 5.59 15.70 12.83
N GLN A 187 4.80 16.72 12.56
CA GLN A 187 4.11 17.48 13.61
C GLN A 187 2.83 16.74 14.00
N PRO A 188 2.59 16.47 15.30
CA PRO A 188 1.37 15.80 15.76
C PRO A 188 0.08 16.52 15.34
N GLU A 189 0.14 17.83 15.21
CA GLU A 189 -0.97 18.71 14.81
C GLU A 189 -1.52 18.32 13.43
N TRP A 190 -0.66 17.95 12.48
CA TRP A 190 -1.09 17.50 11.15
C TRP A 190 -1.91 16.22 11.21
N ALA A 191 -1.55 15.30 12.12
CA ALA A 191 -2.31 14.07 12.34
C ALA A 191 -3.63 14.34 13.07
N ARG A 192 -3.67 15.34 13.99
CA ARG A 192 -4.90 15.79 14.65
C ARG A 192 -5.88 16.38 13.66
N ASP A 193 -5.39 17.24 12.76
CA ASP A 193 -6.23 17.83 11.71
C ASP A 193 -6.85 16.76 10.83
N ILE A 194 -6.06 15.77 10.38
CA ILE A 194 -6.58 14.64 9.59
C ILE A 194 -7.61 13.83 10.38
N ARG A 195 -7.33 13.50 11.65
CA ARG A 195 -8.27 12.78 12.53
C ARG A 195 -9.61 13.52 12.64
N ASP A 196 -9.58 14.82 12.86
CA ASP A 196 -10.79 15.62 13.05
C ASP A 196 -11.59 15.72 11.75
N GLN A 197 -10.94 15.85 10.60
CA GLN A 197 -11.56 15.77 9.29
C GLN A 197 -12.17 14.37 9.03
N CYS A 198 -11.47 13.29 9.37
CA CYS A 198 -11.99 11.93 9.29
C CYS A 198 -13.26 11.76 10.12
N LYS A 199 -13.26 12.27 11.34
CA LYS A 199 -14.44 12.24 12.24
C LYS A 199 -15.64 12.97 11.64
N ILE A 200 -15.44 14.14 11.05
CA ILE A 200 -16.51 14.92 10.39
C ILE A 200 -17.05 14.17 9.16
N ALA A 201 -16.15 13.56 8.37
CA ALA A 201 -16.51 12.86 7.15
C ALA A 201 -16.96 11.40 7.34
N ASN A 202 -16.99 10.90 8.59
CA ASN A 202 -17.25 9.49 8.93
C ASN A 202 -16.30 8.52 8.20
N VAL A 203 -15.01 8.85 8.18
CA VAL A 203 -13.91 8.09 7.61
C VAL A 203 -13.11 7.44 8.74
N ASN A 204 -12.73 6.18 8.61
CA ASN A 204 -11.88 5.51 9.60
C ASN A 204 -10.49 6.15 9.65
N PHE A 205 -9.95 6.34 10.86
CA PHE A 205 -8.62 6.91 11.08
C PHE A 205 -7.69 5.93 11.77
N PHE A 206 -6.47 5.80 11.27
CA PHE A 206 -5.45 4.94 11.84
C PHE A 206 -4.13 5.69 12.01
N MET A 207 -3.70 5.90 13.24
CA MET A 207 -2.38 6.44 13.54
C MET A 207 -1.37 5.30 13.65
N LYS A 208 -0.40 5.24 12.72
CA LYS A 208 0.56 4.14 12.65
C LYS A 208 1.77 4.34 13.56
N GLN A 209 2.44 5.47 13.44
CA GLN A 209 3.67 5.78 14.19
C GLN A 209 4.04 7.26 14.12
N MET A 210 4.89 7.71 15.03
CA MET A 210 5.62 8.98 14.93
C MET A 210 6.88 8.83 14.08
N SER A 211 7.53 9.95 13.71
CA SER A 211 8.80 9.92 12.97
C SER A 211 9.96 9.48 13.87
N GLY A 212 10.90 8.69 13.29
CA GLY A 212 12.15 8.38 13.99
C GLY A 212 13.05 7.40 13.24
N VAL A 213 14.32 7.39 13.61
CA VAL A 213 15.36 6.58 12.94
C VAL A 213 15.13 5.08 13.12
N ARG A 214 14.70 4.68 14.31
CA ARG A 214 14.40 3.29 14.68
C ARG A 214 13.13 3.25 15.52
N LYS A 215 12.38 2.15 15.46
CA LYS A 215 11.15 1.99 16.23
C LYS A 215 11.33 2.28 17.74
N ALA A 216 12.46 1.85 18.31
CA ALA A 216 12.79 2.08 19.72
C ALA A 216 13.13 3.55 20.06
N SER A 217 13.43 4.39 19.07
CA SER A 217 13.76 5.82 19.27
C SER A 217 12.65 6.75 18.74
N MET A 218 11.53 6.21 18.30
CA MET A 218 10.37 7.01 17.93
C MET A 218 9.71 7.58 19.18
N PRO A 219 9.28 8.84 19.18
CA PRO A 219 8.42 9.35 20.24
C PRO A 219 7.15 8.48 20.35
N PRO A 220 6.57 8.36 21.55
CA PRO A 220 5.29 7.71 21.69
C PRO A 220 4.22 8.47 20.88
N ILE A 221 3.24 7.76 20.37
CA ILE A 221 2.05 8.40 19.79
C ILE A 221 1.32 9.11 20.94
N PRO A 222 0.94 10.39 20.79
CA PRO A 222 0.09 11.07 21.79
C PRO A 222 -1.20 10.28 22.08
N ASP A 223 -1.66 10.28 23.32
CA ASP A 223 -2.83 9.48 23.74
C ASP A 223 -4.07 9.79 22.92
N ASP A 224 -4.30 11.05 22.60
CA ASP A 224 -5.42 11.52 21.78
C ASP A 224 -5.36 11.08 20.30
N LEU A 225 -4.18 10.61 19.86
CA LEU A 225 -3.94 10.06 18.53
C LEU A 225 -3.84 8.52 18.52
N MET A 226 -3.95 7.84 19.67
CA MET A 226 -3.88 6.38 19.75
C MET A 226 -5.14 5.71 19.19
N ILE A 227 -5.48 6.01 17.95
CA ILE A 227 -6.66 5.53 17.23
C ILE A 227 -6.21 4.51 16.18
N ARG A 228 -6.93 3.38 16.08
CA ARG A 228 -6.60 2.22 15.24
C ARG A 228 -7.84 1.68 14.52
N GLU A 229 -8.64 2.58 13.95
CA GLU A 229 -9.84 2.21 13.20
C GLU A 229 -9.48 1.58 11.87
N MET A 230 -10.30 0.63 11.45
CA MET A 230 -10.19 -0.03 10.15
C MET A 230 -11.57 -0.19 9.51
N PRO A 231 -11.68 -0.15 8.19
CA PRO A 231 -12.93 -0.48 7.51
C PRO A 231 -13.39 -1.89 7.86
N ALA A 232 -14.72 -2.09 7.94
CA ALA A 232 -15.28 -3.41 8.15
C ALA A 232 -14.90 -4.34 6.98
N ILE A 233 -14.43 -5.53 7.29
CA ILE A 233 -14.21 -6.58 6.29
C ILE A 233 -15.59 -7.15 5.92
N ASN A 234 -15.83 -7.38 4.63
CA ASN A 234 -17.09 -7.96 4.15
C ASN A 234 -17.36 -9.29 4.88
N GLY A 235 -18.32 -9.29 5.77
CA GLY A 235 -18.68 -10.41 6.67
C GLY A 235 -19.01 -9.95 8.10
N ASP A 236 -18.48 -8.80 8.52
CA ASP A 236 -18.71 -8.23 9.87
C ASP A 236 -19.87 -7.22 9.89
N LYS A 237 -20.89 -7.38 9.06
CA LYS A 237 -22.14 -6.64 9.28
C LYS A 237 -22.78 -7.20 10.54
N LYS A 238 -22.60 -6.47 11.67
CA LYS A 238 -23.42 -6.62 12.87
C LYS A 238 -24.85 -6.24 12.59
#